data_a451ad602baf6c23b4b1ac30ef086573
#
_entry.id   a451ad602baf6c23b4b1ac30ef086573
#
_cell.length_a   1.000
_cell.length_b   1.000
_cell.length_c   1.000
_cell.angle_alpha   90.00
_cell.angle_beta   90.00
_cell.angle_gamma   90.00
#
_symmetry.space_group_name_H-M   'P 1'
#
loop_
_entity.id
_entity.type
_entity.pdbx_description
1 polymer ?
#
loop_
_entity_poly.entity_id
_entity_poly.type
_entity_poly.pdbx_seq_one_letter_code
_entity_poly.pdbx_strand_id
1 'polypeptide(L)'
;MSFLERFRKKPEDEASRIARLAKTGRMADGRIIDAVSDHEGRISQVTYTYMLAGVLYESSQALSTSQQQRSNDYAPGKQIVIRYDPRRPANSIVV
;
A
#
# COMPACT_ATOMS: atom_id res chain seq x y z
N MET A 1 -3.85 28.68 20.46
CA MET A 1 -4.15 27.69 19.43
C MET A 1 -5.12 28.26 18.42
N SER A 2 -4.86 28.07 17.16
CA SER A 2 -5.73 28.57 16.10
C SER A 2 -7.06 27.82 16.11
N PHE A 3 -8.16 28.54 15.90
CA PHE A 3 -9.47 27.94 15.76
C PHE A 3 -9.51 26.91 14.63
N LEU A 4 -8.78 27.15 13.55
CA LEU A 4 -8.72 26.24 12.41
C LEU A 4 -8.06 24.90 12.74
N GLU A 5 -7.14 24.89 13.69
CA GLU A 5 -6.46 23.65 14.08
C GLU A 5 -7.41 22.65 14.72
N ARG A 6 -8.48 23.11 15.33
CA ARG A 6 -9.48 22.24 15.93
C ARG A 6 -10.20 21.39 14.93
N PHE A 7 -10.35 21.87 13.71
CA PHE A 7 -11.08 21.19 12.64
C PHE A 7 -10.18 20.52 11.64
N ARG A 8 -8.87 20.69 11.80
CA ARG A 8 -7.91 20.02 10.93
C ARG A 8 -7.79 18.57 11.36
N LYS A 9 -8.17 17.65 10.49
CA LYS A 9 -7.93 16.24 10.77
C LYS A 9 -6.44 15.99 10.82
N LYS A 10 -6.00 15.28 11.84
CA LYS A 10 -4.63 14.78 11.85
C LYS A 10 -4.45 13.85 10.67
N PRO A 11 -3.30 13.91 9.97
CA PRO A 11 -3.01 12.91 8.97
C PRO A 11 -3.11 11.52 9.60
N GLU A 12 -3.74 10.61 8.91
CA GLU A 12 -3.80 9.23 9.33
C GLU A 12 -2.40 8.65 9.30
N ASP A 13 -1.95 7.99 10.37
CA ASP A 13 -0.66 7.33 10.35
C ASP A 13 -0.70 6.08 9.47
N GLU A 14 0.47 5.55 9.14
CA GLU A 14 0.58 4.41 8.23
C GLU A 14 -0.13 3.18 8.77
N ALA A 15 0.04 2.87 10.06
CA ALA A 15 -0.59 1.70 10.66
C ALA A 15 -2.12 1.80 10.63
N SER A 16 -2.67 2.97 10.93
CA SER A 16 -4.12 3.20 10.89
C SER A 16 -4.66 3.14 9.47
N ARG A 17 -3.93 3.69 8.51
CA ARG A 17 -4.29 3.65 7.10
C ARG A 17 -4.36 2.20 6.60
N ILE A 18 -3.34 1.42 6.91
CA ILE A 18 -3.28 0.01 6.51
C ILE A 18 -4.43 -0.77 7.14
N ALA A 19 -4.66 -0.58 8.45
CA ALA A 19 -5.75 -1.28 9.14
C ALA A 19 -7.11 -0.91 8.56
N ARG A 20 -7.33 0.35 8.26
CA ARG A 20 -8.60 0.80 7.68
C ARG A 20 -8.82 0.21 6.29
N LEU A 21 -7.83 0.28 5.42
CA LEU A 21 -7.96 -0.24 4.05
C LEU A 21 -8.02 -1.76 4.02
N ALA A 22 -7.35 -2.44 4.93
CA ALA A 22 -7.46 -3.89 5.04
C ALA A 22 -8.88 -4.33 5.39
N LYS A 23 -9.62 -3.47 6.09
CA LYS A 23 -10.99 -3.77 6.54
C LYS A 23 -12.04 -3.28 5.55
N THR A 24 -11.88 -2.07 5.02
CA THR A 24 -12.92 -1.39 4.24
C THR A 24 -12.53 -1.14 2.79
N GLY A 25 -11.27 -1.36 2.41
CA GLY A 25 -10.82 -1.14 1.04
C GLY A 25 -11.39 -2.18 0.07
N ARG A 26 -11.52 -1.79 -1.18
CA ARG A 26 -11.91 -2.70 -2.25
C ARG A 26 -10.70 -3.43 -2.78
N MET A 27 -10.89 -4.68 -3.16
CA MET A 27 -9.84 -5.51 -3.72
C MET A 27 -9.66 -5.25 -5.19
N ALA A 28 -8.42 -5.27 -5.65
CA ALA A 28 -8.07 -5.24 -7.06
C ALA A 28 -6.75 -5.96 -7.25
N ASP A 29 -6.47 -6.36 -8.48
CA ASP A 29 -5.20 -6.96 -8.83
C ASP A 29 -4.16 -5.88 -9.09
N GLY A 30 -2.94 -6.15 -8.66
CA GLY A 30 -1.80 -5.29 -8.92
C GLY A 30 -0.58 -6.10 -9.31
N ARG A 31 0.51 -5.40 -9.59
CA ARG A 31 1.77 -6.03 -9.95
C ARG A 31 2.91 -5.27 -9.31
N ILE A 32 3.86 -6.03 -8.74
CA ILE A 32 5.09 -5.45 -8.22
C ILE A 32 5.97 -5.08 -9.41
N ILE A 33 6.43 -3.82 -9.43
CA ILE A 33 7.31 -3.34 -10.48
C ILE A 33 8.74 -3.11 -9.96
N ASP A 34 8.89 -2.90 -8.66
CA ASP A 34 10.20 -2.70 -8.05
C ASP A 34 10.16 -3.13 -6.60
N ALA A 35 11.31 -3.48 -6.06
CA ALA A 35 11.44 -3.90 -4.68
C ALA A 35 12.81 -3.49 -4.13
N VAL A 36 12.82 -3.10 -2.85
CA VAL A 36 14.04 -2.80 -2.11
C VAL A 36 14.22 -3.89 -1.08
N SER A 37 15.41 -4.50 -1.08
CA SER A 37 15.75 -5.53 -0.09
C SER A 37 16.57 -4.92 1.04
N ASP A 38 16.39 -5.47 2.23
CA ASP A 38 17.23 -5.12 3.37
C ASP A 38 18.58 -5.85 3.29
N HIS A 39 19.44 -5.63 4.29
CA HIS A 39 20.77 -6.24 4.32
C HIS A 39 20.74 -7.76 4.52
N GLU A 40 19.59 -8.33 4.87
CA GLU A 40 19.41 -9.78 4.99
C GLU A 40 18.83 -10.39 3.71
N GLY A 41 18.62 -9.58 2.68
CA GLY A 41 18.08 -10.05 1.41
C GLY A 41 16.56 -10.18 1.38
N ARG A 42 15.86 -9.75 2.44
CA ARG A 42 14.39 -9.74 2.46
C ARG A 42 13.87 -8.47 1.82
N ILE A 43 12.82 -8.60 1.04
CA ILE A 43 12.15 -7.43 0.48
C ILE A 43 11.48 -6.67 1.61
N SER A 44 11.87 -5.41 1.78
CA SER A 44 11.35 -4.54 2.84
C SER A 44 10.39 -3.49 2.33
N GLN A 45 10.47 -3.14 1.06
CA GLN A 45 9.62 -2.12 0.45
C GLN A 45 9.35 -2.49 -1.00
N VAL A 46 8.14 -2.21 -1.46
CA VAL A 46 7.73 -2.50 -2.84
C VAL A 46 7.13 -1.27 -3.49
N THR A 47 7.30 -1.18 -4.80
CA THR A 47 6.54 -0.28 -5.66
C THR A 47 5.67 -1.15 -6.55
N TYR A 48 4.42 -0.78 -6.68
CA TYR A 48 3.45 -1.59 -7.41
C TYR A 48 2.52 -0.71 -8.22
N THR A 49 1.90 -1.32 -9.21
CA THR A 49 0.91 -0.67 -10.06
C THR A 49 -0.39 -1.45 -10.02
N TYR A 50 -1.47 -0.75 -10.28
CA TYR A 50 -2.79 -1.34 -10.44
C TYR A 50 -3.62 -0.43 -11.35
N MET A 51 -4.57 -1.02 -12.06
CA MET A 51 -5.40 -0.28 -13.01
C MET A 51 -6.85 -0.32 -12.57
N LEU A 52 -7.50 0.83 -12.53
CA LEU A 52 -8.89 0.96 -12.16
C LEU A 52 -9.58 1.84 -13.21
N ALA A 53 -10.63 1.31 -13.85
CA ALA A 53 -11.41 2.05 -14.84
C ALA A 53 -10.52 2.71 -15.91
N GLY A 54 -9.50 2.00 -16.37
CA GLY A 54 -8.60 2.49 -17.41
C GLY A 54 -7.51 3.43 -16.92
N VAL A 55 -7.44 3.73 -15.64
CA VAL A 55 -6.41 4.60 -15.06
C VAL A 55 -5.38 3.74 -14.35
N LEU A 56 -4.12 3.96 -14.69
CA LEU A 56 -2.99 3.27 -14.05
C LEU A 56 -2.52 4.06 -12.84
N TYR A 57 -2.47 3.39 -11.70
CA TYR A 57 -1.96 3.97 -10.45
C TYR A 57 -0.66 3.29 -10.07
N GLU A 58 0.22 4.03 -9.43
CA GLU A 58 1.47 3.53 -8.88
C GLU A 58 1.60 3.97 -7.44
N SER A 59 2.07 3.08 -6.58
CA SER A 59 2.24 3.37 -5.16
C SER A 59 3.40 2.58 -4.60
N SER A 60 3.90 3.00 -3.45
CA SER A 60 4.98 2.30 -2.73
C SER A 60 4.55 2.03 -1.31
N GLN A 61 5.02 0.93 -0.75
CA GLN A 61 4.67 0.54 0.62
C GLN A 61 5.81 -0.23 1.26
N ALA A 62 6.06 0.07 2.53
CA ALA A 62 6.91 -0.75 3.37
C ALA A 62 6.13 -2.02 3.77
N LEU A 63 6.77 -3.17 3.65
CA LEU A 63 6.15 -4.44 4.02
C LEU A 63 6.18 -4.65 5.53
N SER A 64 5.11 -5.22 6.06
CA SER A 64 5.07 -5.65 7.46
C SER A 64 6.03 -6.82 7.70
N THR A 65 6.29 -7.12 8.96
CA THR A 65 7.13 -8.27 9.32
C THR A 65 6.58 -9.57 8.74
N SER A 66 5.27 -9.78 8.82
CA SER A 66 4.68 -11.01 8.26
C SER A 66 4.76 -11.06 6.74
N GLN A 67 4.64 -9.91 6.07
CA GLN A 67 4.82 -9.86 4.63
C GLN A 67 6.28 -10.12 4.24
N GLN A 68 7.23 -9.61 5.01
CA GLN A 68 8.65 -9.86 4.75
C GLN A 68 9.00 -11.35 4.87
N GLN A 69 8.29 -12.09 5.69
CA GLN A 69 8.46 -13.54 5.79
C GLN A 69 8.01 -14.26 4.52
N ARG A 70 7.17 -13.62 3.72
CA ARG A 70 6.70 -14.13 2.43
C ARG A 70 7.32 -13.33 1.28
N SER A 71 8.58 -12.99 1.42
CA SER A 71 9.28 -12.06 0.52
C SER A 71 9.17 -12.43 -0.95
N ASN A 72 9.19 -13.72 -1.27
CA ASN A 72 9.10 -14.18 -2.67
C ASN A 72 7.78 -13.82 -3.34
N ASP A 73 6.72 -13.61 -2.55
CA ASP A 73 5.41 -13.24 -3.10
C ASP A 73 5.38 -11.80 -3.60
N TYR A 74 6.39 -11.01 -3.22
CA TYR A 74 6.45 -9.58 -3.54
C TYR A 74 7.63 -9.24 -4.44
N ALA A 75 8.21 -10.23 -5.10
CA ALA A 75 9.31 -9.99 -6.04
C ALA A 75 8.81 -9.23 -7.28
N PRO A 76 9.66 -8.42 -7.92
CA PRO A 76 9.28 -7.72 -9.15
C PRO A 76 8.69 -8.67 -10.19
N GLY A 77 7.60 -8.24 -10.81
CA GLY A 77 6.85 -9.05 -11.77
C GLY A 77 5.74 -9.89 -11.17
N LYS A 78 5.71 -10.06 -9.85
CA LYS A 78 4.66 -10.84 -9.19
C LYS A 78 3.33 -10.10 -9.20
N GLN A 79 2.28 -10.86 -9.45
CA GLN A 79 0.92 -10.37 -9.30
C GLN A 79 0.53 -10.39 -7.82
N ILE A 80 -0.12 -9.34 -7.39
CA ILE A 80 -0.52 -9.18 -5.99
C ILE A 80 -1.98 -8.75 -5.94
N VAL A 81 -2.56 -8.85 -4.74
CA VAL A 81 -3.86 -8.25 -4.45
C VAL A 81 -3.61 -6.99 -3.64
N ILE A 82 -4.30 -5.92 -4.03
CA ILE A 82 -4.27 -4.67 -3.31
C ILE A 82 -5.67 -4.36 -2.78
N ARG A 83 -5.74 -3.47 -1.79
CA ARG A 83 -7.00 -2.86 -1.39
C ARG A 83 -6.88 -1.36 -1.54
N TYR A 84 -7.88 -0.73 -2.10
CA TYR A 84 -7.87 0.70 -2.38
C TYR A 84 -9.10 1.37 -1.79
N ASP A 85 -8.95 2.67 -1.54
CA ASP A 85 -10.05 3.51 -1.09
C ASP A 85 -10.89 3.90 -2.31
N PRO A 86 -12.18 3.49 -2.39
CA PRO A 86 -12.99 3.83 -3.56
C PRO A 86 -13.22 5.33 -3.73
N ARG A 87 -13.04 6.12 -2.68
CA ARG A 87 -13.15 7.59 -2.76
C ARG A 87 -11.86 8.23 -3.22
N ARG A 88 -10.73 7.56 -2.99
CA ARG A 88 -9.40 8.03 -3.39
C ARG A 88 -8.62 6.83 -3.94
N PRO A 89 -8.85 6.48 -5.20
CA PRO A 89 -8.29 5.25 -5.75
C PRO A 89 -6.76 5.18 -5.72
N ALA A 90 -6.07 6.32 -5.64
CA ALA A 90 -4.62 6.34 -5.49
C ALA A 90 -4.16 5.90 -4.10
N ASN A 91 -5.05 5.85 -3.12
CA ASN A 91 -4.74 5.40 -1.76
C ASN A 91 -5.01 3.90 -1.67
N SER A 92 -3.94 3.12 -1.56
CA SER A 92 -4.03 1.66 -1.57
C SER A 92 -2.99 1.03 -0.66
N ILE A 93 -3.20 -0.26 -0.39
CA ILE A 93 -2.23 -1.10 0.33
C ILE A 93 -2.07 -2.42 -0.40
N VAL A 94 -0.92 -3.03 -0.20
CA VAL A 94 -0.65 -4.42 -0.60
C VAL A 94 -1.06 -5.33 0.55
N VAL A 95 -1.84 -6.34 0.26
CA VAL A 95 -2.25 -7.32 1.27
C VAL A 95 -1.46 -8.61 1.20
#